data_4f5ec59939c59cd2e5265d0ef84c18ee
#
_entry.id   4f5ec59939c59cd2e5265d0ef84c18ee
#
_cell.length_a   1.000
_cell.length_b   1.000
_cell.length_c   1.000
_cell.angle_alpha   90.00
_cell.angle_beta   90.00
_cell.angle_gamma   90.00
#
_symmetry.space_group_name_H-M   'P 1'
#
loop_
_entity.id
_entity.type
_entity.pdbx_description
1 polymer ?
#
loop_
_entity_poly.entity_id
_entity_poly.type
_entity_poly.pdbx_seq_one_letter_code
_entity_poly.pdbx_strand_id
1 'polypeptide(L)'
;MMEYLTGESHRPGRIEVICGSMFSGKTEELIRRMRRASFAKQRVEIFKPAIDTRYSEENVVSHDQHAIQSTPVDSSSSILLLSSDADVVGIDEAQFFDDGLVKVCNELANKGVRVIIAGLDMDFQGRPFGPIPGLCAIADEVTKVHAICVKCGALAYISHRLVQNDKRVLLGEKLTYEPLCRECYQKTLLEEQSVSMASQQEEKLK
;
A
#
# COMPACT_ATOMS: atom_id res chain seq x y z
N MET A 1 12.81 -51.23 11.97
CA MET A 1 11.55 -50.55 11.64
C MET A 1 11.85 -49.06 11.67
N MET A 2 12.13 -48.46 10.50
CA MET A 2 12.42 -47.02 10.39
C MET A 2 11.09 -46.30 10.27
N GLU A 3 10.71 -45.53 11.30
CA GLU A 3 9.65 -44.55 11.22
C GLU A 3 10.08 -43.46 10.26
N TYR A 4 9.47 -43.43 9.09
CA TYR A 4 9.50 -42.25 8.23
C TYR A 4 8.69 -41.15 8.93
N LEU A 5 9.40 -40.27 9.63
CA LEU A 5 8.85 -38.99 10.04
C LEU A 5 8.48 -38.26 8.76
N THR A 6 7.20 -38.22 8.45
CA THR A 6 6.62 -37.29 7.48
C THR A 6 6.78 -35.91 8.09
N GLY A 7 7.95 -35.31 7.88
CA GLY A 7 8.19 -33.92 8.19
C GLY A 7 7.28 -33.09 7.29
N GLU A 8 6.16 -32.63 7.82
CA GLU A 8 5.50 -31.44 7.27
C GLU A 8 6.60 -30.38 7.17
N SER A 9 6.96 -30.02 5.95
CA SER A 9 7.91 -28.93 5.72
C SER A 9 7.25 -27.65 6.21
N HIS A 10 7.45 -27.36 7.48
CA HIS A 10 6.97 -26.14 8.11
C HIS A 10 7.69 -24.98 7.41
N ARG A 11 7.06 -24.39 6.39
CA ARG A 11 7.56 -23.18 5.77
C ARG A 11 7.42 -22.07 6.81
N PRO A 12 8.52 -21.41 7.19
CA PRO A 12 8.41 -20.30 8.11
C PRO A 12 7.53 -19.21 7.46
N GLY A 13 6.56 -18.71 8.22
CA GLY A 13 5.82 -17.51 7.81
C GLY A 13 6.78 -16.33 7.73
N ARG A 14 6.40 -15.32 6.94
CA ARG A 14 7.20 -14.10 6.77
C ARG A 14 6.33 -12.94 6.36
N ILE A 15 6.83 -11.73 6.59
CA ILE A 15 6.18 -10.47 6.27
C ILE A 15 6.99 -9.77 5.18
N GLU A 16 6.35 -9.48 4.06
CA GLU A 16 6.92 -8.74 2.93
C GLU A 16 6.11 -7.44 2.73
N VAL A 17 6.77 -6.29 2.78
CA VAL A 17 6.13 -4.99 2.57
C VAL A 17 6.58 -4.38 1.25
N ILE A 18 5.62 -4.01 0.41
CA ILE A 18 5.81 -3.28 -0.84
C ILE A 18 5.27 -1.87 -0.60
N CYS A 19 6.15 -0.89 -0.46
CA CYS A 19 5.75 0.49 -0.17
C CYS A 19 6.26 1.47 -1.23
N GLY A 20 5.70 2.69 -1.24
CA GLY A 20 6.09 3.75 -2.17
C GLY A 20 4.92 4.65 -2.54
N SER A 21 5.18 5.66 -3.39
CA SER A 21 4.19 6.65 -3.83
C SER A 21 3.08 6.04 -4.70
N MET A 22 2.05 6.81 -5.00
CA MET A 22 1.10 6.48 -6.07
C MET A 22 1.86 6.33 -7.41
N PHE A 23 1.31 5.52 -8.31
CA PHE A 23 1.86 5.23 -9.64
C PHE A 23 3.22 4.51 -9.66
N SER A 24 3.63 3.92 -8.55
CA SER A 24 4.94 3.24 -8.41
C SER A 24 4.91 1.74 -8.70
N GLY A 25 3.75 1.15 -9.02
CA GLY A 25 3.63 -0.27 -9.33
C GLY A 25 3.48 -1.19 -8.11
N LYS A 26 3.06 -0.69 -6.94
CA LYS A 26 2.87 -1.51 -5.73
C LYS A 26 1.89 -2.66 -5.92
N THR A 27 0.70 -2.34 -6.43
CA THR A 27 -0.36 -3.32 -6.68
C THR A 27 0.05 -4.34 -7.75
N GLU A 28 0.77 -3.90 -8.80
CA GLU A 28 1.34 -4.79 -9.81
C GLU A 28 2.32 -5.80 -9.20
N GLU A 29 3.19 -5.33 -8.31
CA GLU A 29 4.16 -6.19 -7.63
C GLU A 29 3.48 -7.15 -6.65
N LEU A 30 2.46 -6.69 -5.90
CA LEU A 30 1.62 -7.55 -5.07
C LEU A 30 0.99 -8.66 -5.92
N ILE A 31 0.29 -8.30 -6.99
CA ILE A 31 -0.36 -9.25 -7.91
C ILE A 31 0.66 -10.24 -8.47
N ARG A 32 1.83 -9.77 -8.87
CA ARG A 32 2.91 -10.62 -9.37
C ARG A 32 3.35 -11.66 -8.35
N ARG A 33 3.54 -11.27 -7.08
CA ARG A 33 3.91 -12.20 -5.98
C ARG A 33 2.79 -13.18 -5.69
N MET A 34 1.54 -12.73 -5.64
CA MET A 34 0.38 -13.58 -5.39
C MET A 34 0.18 -14.62 -6.49
N ARG A 35 0.31 -14.24 -7.76
CA ARG A 35 0.25 -15.18 -8.89
C ARG A 35 1.33 -16.26 -8.82
N ARG A 36 2.56 -15.90 -8.46
CA ARG A 36 3.63 -16.88 -8.26
C ARG A 36 3.30 -17.88 -7.15
N ALA A 37 2.69 -17.42 -6.06
CA ALA A 37 2.21 -18.30 -5.00
C ALA A 37 1.12 -19.26 -5.50
N SER A 38 0.14 -18.76 -6.26
CA SER A 38 -0.90 -19.59 -6.88
C SER A 38 -0.33 -20.63 -7.85
N PHE A 39 0.66 -20.26 -8.68
CA PHE A 39 1.35 -21.23 -9.55
C PHE A 39 2.08 -22.31 -8.75
N ALA A 40 2.58 -21.99 -7.56
CA ALA A 40 3.15 -22.94 -6.62
C ALA A 40 2.07 -23.74 -5.85
N LYS A 41 0.80 -23.64 -6.25
CA LYS A 41 -0.38 -24.30 -5.67
C LYS A 41 -0.58 -24.01 -4.19
N GLN A 42 -0.16 -22.82 -3.74
CA GLN A 42 -0.45 -22.30 -2.42
C GLN A 42 -1.88 -21.71 -2.42
N ARG A 43 -2.58 -21.86 -1.30
CA ARG A 43 -3.88 -21.20 -1.08
C ARG A 43 -3.64 -19.73 -0.80
N VAL A 44 -4.13 -18.87 -1.69
CA VAL A 44 -3.91 -17.42 -1.63
C VAL A 44 -5.22 -16.70 -1.33
N GLU A 45 -5.17 -15.74 -0.41
CA GLU A 45 -6.26 -14.82 -0.11
C GLU A 45 -5.76 -13.39 -0.24
N ILE A 46 -6.59 -12.50 -0.77
CA ILE A 46 -6.25 -11.08 -0.91
C ILE A 46 -7.33 -10.25 -0.24
N PHE A 47 -6.90 -9.30 0.57
CA PHE A 47 -7.76 -8.37 1.31
C PHE A 47 -7.47 -6.92 0.91
N LYS A 48 -8.51 -6.10 0.92
CA LYS A 48 -8.42 -4.64 0.79
C LYS A 48 -9.37 -3.96 1.78
N PRO A 49 -9.10 -2.71 2.18
CA PRO A 49 -10.01 -1.97 3.04
C PRO A 49 -11.32 -1.66 2.29
N ALA A 50 -12.46 -1.86 2.94
CA ALA A 50 -13.78 -1.62 2.35
C ALA A 50 -14.00 -0.15 1.94
N ILE A 51 -13.26 0.79 2.52
CA ILE A 51 -13.27 2.21 2.12
C ILE A 51 -12.73 2.44 0.70
N ASP A 52 -11.95 1.51 0.15
CA ASP A 52 -11.42 1.64 -1.22
C ASP A 52 -12.43 1.17 -2.26
N THR A 53 -13.25 2.10 -2.73
CA THR A 53 -14.29 1.88 -3.74
C THR A 53 -13.87 2.25 -5.16
N ARG A 54 -12.58 2.53 -5.41
CA ARG A 54 -12.06 3.01 -6.71
C ARG A 54 -12.19 1.99 -7.85
N TYR A 55 -12.24 0.73 -7.51
CA TYR A 55 -12.42 -0.39 -8.46
C TYR A 55 -13.60 -1.25 -7.98
N SER A 56 -14.11 -2.16 -8.86
CA SER A 56 -15.22 -3.05 -8.49
C SER A 56 -14.96 -3.70 -7.13
N GLU A 57 -16.02 -3.82 -6.31
CA GLU A 57 -15.93 -4.19 -4.89
C GLU A 57 -15.10 -5.44 -4.59
N GLU A 58 -14.92 -6.33 -5.58
CA GLU A 58 -14.29 -7.65 -5.43
C GLU A 58 -12.93 -7.80 -6.11
N ASN A 59 -12.33 -6.76 -6.71
CA ASN A 59 -11.09 -6.92 -7.46
C ASN A 59 -10.00 -5.93 -7.01
N VAL A 60 -8.77 -6.44 -6.87
CA VAL A 60 -7.56 -5.63 -6.93
C VAL A 60 -7.15 -5.53 -8.40
N VAL A 61 -7.19 -4.33 -8.96
CA VAL A 61 -6.92 -4.07 -10.38
C VAL A 61 -5.63 -3.28 -10.50
N SER A 62 -4.67 -3.80 -11.27
CA SER A 62 -3.53 -3.01 -11.71
C SER A 62 -3.93 -2.06 -12.84
N HIS A 63 -3.11 -1.02 -13.09
CA HIS A 63 -3.32 -0.09 -14.21
C HIS A 63 -3.42 -0.80 -15.58
N ASP A 64 -2.90 -2.02 -15.70
CA ASP A 64 -2.97 -2.86 -16.90
C ASP A 64 -4.17 -3.83 -16.93
N GLN A 65 -5.22 -3.58 -16.13
CA GLN A 65 -6.47 -4.36 -16.04
C GLN A 65 -6.28 -5.83 -15.60
N HIS A 66 -5.17 -6.16 -14.98
CA HIS A 66 -4.96 -7.49 -14.41
C HIS A 66 -5.60 -7.57 -13.03
N ALA A 67 -6.86 -8.01 -12.95
CA ALA A 67 -7.58 -8.20 -11.71
C ALA A 67 -7.25 -9.54 -11.05
N ILE A 68 -7.10 -9.53 -9.73
CA ILE A 68 -7.23 -10.72 -8.88
C ILE A 68 -8.37 -10.43 -7.90
N GLN A 69 -9.23 -11.43 -7.66
CA GLN A 69 -10.30 -11.31 -6.70
C GLN A 69 -9.76 -10.97 -5.32
N SER A 70 -10.36 -9.99 -4.66
CA SER A 70 -10.01 -9.56 -3.32
C SER A 70 -11.24 -9.45 -2.45
N THR A 71 -11.08 -9.67 -1.16
CA THR A 71 -12.14 -9.55 -0.16
C THR A 71 -12.06 -8.20 0.51
N PRO A 72 -13.04 -7.30 0.33
CA PRO A 72 -13.11 -6.05 1.09
C PRO A 72 -13.42 -6.36 2.56
N VAL A 73 -12.72 -5.70 3.48
CA VAL A 73 -12.93 -5.87 4.93
C VAL A 73 -12.93 -4.52 5.65
N ASP A 74 -13.74 -4.40 6.70
CA ASP A 74 -13.89 -3.16 7.46
C ASP A 74 -12.79 -2.95 8.50
N SER A 75 -12.13 -4.03 8.94
CA SER A 75 -11.10 -3.98 9.98
C SER A 75 -9.98 -4.98 9.74
N SER A 76 -8.80 -4.70 10.29
CA SER A 76 -7.67 -5.61 10.24
C SER A 76 -7.96 -6.96 10.93
N SER A 77 -8.76 -6.99 11.98
CA SER A 77 -9.12 -8.22 12.70
C SER A 77 -9.93 -9.20 11.86
N SER A 78 -10.71 -8.71 10.88
CA SER A 78 -11.46 -9.56 9.96
C SER A 78 -10.53 -10.44 9.10
N ILE A 79 -9.33 -9.96 8.80
CA ILE A 79 -8.32 -10.71 8.03
C ILE A 79 -7.95 -12.01 8.75
N LEU A 80 -7.74 -11.99 10.08
CA LEU A 80 -7.42 -13.18 10.86
C LEU A 80 -8.51 -14.26 10.80
N LEU A 81 -9.77 -13.83 10.77
CA LEU A 81 -10.91 -14.72 10.75
C LEU A 81 -11.09 -15.38 9.38
N LEU A 82 -10.85 -14.62 8.31
CA LEU A 82 -11.11 -15.05 6.94
C LEU A 82 -9.91 -15.80 6.32
N SER A 83 -8.72 -15.71 6.90
CA SER A 83 -7.48 -16.30 6.35
C SER A 83 -7.06 -17.61 7.05
N SER A 84 -7.97 -18.30 7.74
CA SER A 84 -7.64 -19.49 8.56
C SER A 84 -6.94 -20.61 7.79
N ASP A 85 -7.21 -20.75 6.51
CA ASP A 85 -6.67 -21.81 5.65
C ASP A 85 -5.67 -21.31 4.61
N ALA A 86 -5.31 -20.03 4.63
CA ALA A 86 -4.42 -19.44 3.65
C ALA A 86 -2.95 -19.80 3.92
N ASP A 87 -2.21 -20.17 2.86
CA ASP A 87 -0.75 -20.30 2.90
C ASP A 87 -0.08 -18.93 2.65
N VAL A 88 -0.76 -18.06 1.88
CA VAL A 88 -0.29 -16.71 1.54
C VAL A 88 -1.44 -15.72 1.63
N VAL A 89 -1.23 -14.63 2.33
CA VAL A 89 -2.16 -13.52 2.48
C VAL A 89 -1.57 -12.28 1.81
N GLY A 90 -2.32 -11.70 0.87
CA GLY A 90 -2.06 -10.39 0.26
C GLY A 90 -2.93 -9.32 0.89
N ILE A 91 -2.37 -8.14 1.13
CA ILE A 91 -3.11 -6.98 1.65
C ILE A 91 -2.77 -5.78 0.79
N ASP A 92 -3.76 -5.24 0.07
CA ASP A 92 -3.58 -4.02 -0.73
C ASP A 92 -4.12 -2.78 0.00
N GLU A 93 -3.65 -1.60 -0.40
CA GLU A 93 -4.03 -0.29 0.16
C GLU A 93 -3.94 -0.25 1.71
N ALA A 94 -2.91 -0.91 2.24
CA ALA A 94 -2.77 -1.18 3.67
C ALA A 94 -2.70 0.08 4.55
N GLN A 95 -2.37 1.25 4.02
CA GLN A 95 -2.37 2.53 4.73
C GLN A 95 -3.77 2.96 5.23
N PHE A 96 -4.83 2.38 4.70
CA PHE A 96 -6.20 2.70 5.12
C PHE A 96 -6.75 1.80 6.21
N PHE A 97 -6.01 0.79 6.63
CA PHE A 97 -6.37 -0.04 7.78
C PHE A 97 -6.05 0.65 9.11
N ASP A 98 -6.63 0.11 10.16
CA ASP A 98 -6.32 0.48 11.54
C ASP A 98 -4.91 -0.01 11.96
N ASP A 99 -4.37 0.56 13.05
CA ASP A 99 -3.04 0.23 13.57
C ASP A 99 -2.93 -1.24 14.06
N GLY A 100 -4.06 -1.91 14.28
CA GLY A 100 -4.13 -3.33 14.62
C GLY A 100 -3.57 -4.24 13.52
N LEU A 101 -3.46 -3.74 12.28
CA LEU A 101 -2.92 -4.50 11.16
C LEU A 101 -1.49 -5.01 11.41
N VAL A 102 -0.66 -4.24 12.11
CA VAL A 102 0.71 -4.64 12.49
C VAL A 102 0.69 -5.92 13.31
N LYS A 103 -0.20 -5.99 14.31
CA LYS A 103 -0.36 -7.18 15.15
C LYS A 103 -0.93 -8.36 14.36
N VAL A 104 -1.93 -8.12 13.51
CA VAL A 104 -2.55 -9.13 12.65
C VAL A 104 -1.52 -9.79 11.73
N CYS A 105 -0.69 -9.01 11.03
CA CYS A 105 0.35 -9.52 10.15
C CYS A 105 1.39 -10.36 10.90
N ASN A 106 1.78 -9.91 12.09
CA ASN A 106 2.73 -10.65 12.94
C ASN A 106 2.13 -11.99 13.43
N GLU A 107 0.86 -12.02 13.81
CA GLU A 107 0.17 -13.24 14.21
C GLU A 107 0.04 -14.24 13.06
N LEU A 108 -0.27 -13.78 11.85
CA LEU A 108 -0.32 -14.64 10.65
C LEU A 108 1.05 -15.23 10.33
N ALA A 109 2.09 -14.40 10.33
CA ALA A 109 3.45 -14.87 10.06
C ALA A 109 3.91 -15.89 11.11
N ASN A 110 3.62 -15.65 12.39
CA ASN A 110 3.94 -16.59 13.47
C ASN A 110 3.20 -17.94 13.35
N LYS A 111 2.08 -17.99 12.63
CA LYS A 111 1.34 -19.22 12.29
C LYS A 111 1.84 -19.89 11.00
N GLY A 112 2.91 -19.38 10.39
CA GLY A 112 3.50 -19.95 9.17
C GLY A 112 2.94 -19.36 7.87
N VAL A 113 2.09 -18.34 7.92
CA VAL A 113 1.53 -17.68 6.74
C VAL A 113 2.53 -16.69 6.15
N ARG A 114 2.69 -16.67 4.83
CA ARG A 114 3.41 -15.64 4.11
C ARG A 114 2.50 -14.44 3.89
N VAL A 115 2.82 -13.30 4.49
CA VAL A 115 2.02 -12.06 4.39
C VAL A 115 2.71 -11.08 3.46
N ILE A 116 2.01 -10.64 2.40
CA ILE A 116 2.53 -9.68 1.41
C ILE A 116 1.64 -8.45 1.44
N ILE A 117 2.22 -7.31 1.80
CA ILE A 117 1.49 -6.07 2.07
C ILE A 117 1.90 -5.03 1.05
N ALA A 118 0.92 -4.35 0.42
CA ALA A 118 1.15 -3.21 -0.45
C ALA A 118 0.47 -1.96 0.12
N GLY A 119 1.17 -0.82 0.12
CA GLY A 119 0.59 0.42 0.62
C GLY A 119 1.46 1.65 0.43
N LEU A 120 0.83 2.83 0.57
CA LEU A 120 1.50 4.12 0.56
C LEU A 120 2.28 4.31 1.87
N ASP A 121 3.57 4.55 1.79
CA ASP A 121 4.42 4.81 2.97
C ASP A 121 4.27 6.24 3.51
N MET A 122 3.85 7.19 2.65
CA MET A 122 3.60 8.57 3.01
C MET A 122 2.27 9.08 2.46
N ASP A 123 1.64 10.01 3.18
CA ASP A 123 0.51 10.77 2.70
C ASP A 123 0.96 11.89 1.71
N PHE A 124 0.01 12.66 1.19
CA PHE A 124 0.27 13.74 0.22
C PHE A 124 1.14 14.88 0.79
N GLN A 125 1.29 14.97 2.10
CA GLN A 125 2.17 15.94 2.77
C GLN A 125 3.57 15.39 3.04
N GLY A 126 3.87 14.16 2.59
CA GLY A 126 5.14 13.50 2.85
C GLY A 126 5.30 12.99 4.28
N ARG A 127 4.20 12.81 5.02
CA ARG A 127 4.20 12.28 6.40
C ARG A 127 3.96 10.77 6.39
N PRO A 128 4.54 10.02 7.34
CA PRO A 128 4.28 8.59 7.48
C PRO A 128 2.78 8.29 7.53
N PHE A 129 2.32 7.25 6.80
CA PHE A 129 0.91 7.00 6.58
C PHE A 129 0.44 5.67 7.17
N GLY A 130 -0.60 5.74 8.04
CA GLY A 130 -1.29 4.60 8.64
C GLY A 130 -0.34 3.60 9.30
N PRO A 131 -0.63 2.30 9.23
CA PRO A 131 0.18 1.25 9.84
C PRO A 131 1.47 0.92 9.07
N ILE A 132 1.69 1.48 7.86
CA ILE A 132 2.84 1.11 7.00
C ILE A 132 4.19 1.26 7.69
N PRO A 133 4.49 2.34 8.46
CA PRO A 133 5.78 2.45 9.15
C PRO A 133 5.99 1.31 10.17
N GLY A 134 4.95 0.94 10.91
CA GLY A 134 4.98 -0.18 11.84
C GLY A 134 5.17 -1.52 11.13
N LEU A 135 4.51 -1.71 9.98
CA LEU A 135 4.67 -2.90 9.15
C LEU A 135 6.08 -3.01 8.58
N CYS A 136 6.66 -1.91 8.10
CA CYS A 136 8.06 -1.90 7.65
C CYS A 136 9.05 -2.26 8.78
N ALA A 137 8.75 -1.89 10.02
CA ALA A 137 9.61 -2.18 11.17
C ALA A 137 9.64 -3.68 11.53
N ILE A 138 8.52 -4.41 11.32
CA ILE A 138 8.42 -5.85 11.65
C ILE A 138 8.63 -6.75 10.43
N ALA A 139 8.79 -6.18 9.23
CA ALA A 139 8.91 -6.95 8.00
C ALA A 139 10.26 -7.67 7.89
N ASP A 140 10.22 -8.91 7.36
CA ASP A 140 11.42 -9.66 6.96
C ASP A 140 12.02 -9.11 5.66
N GLU A 141 11.16 -8.52 4.79
CA GLU A 141 11.57 -7.90 3.52
C GLU A 141 10.78 -6.62 3.26
N VAL A 142 11.48 -5.53 2.95
CA VAL A 142 10.86 -4.27 2.51
C VAL A 142 11.33 -3.94 1.09
N THR A 143 10.37 -3.85 0.17
CA THR A 143 10.60 -3.41 -1.21
C THR A 143 10.01 -2.02 -1.39
N LYS A 144 10.87 -0.99 -1.48
CA LYS A 144 10.42 0.36 -1.76
C LYS A 144 10.47 0.63 -3.26
N VAL A 145 9.28 0.80 -3.87
CA VAL A 145 9.12 1.10 -5.29
C VAL A 145 8.87 2.59 -5.53
N HIS A 146 9.27 3.09 -6.69
CA HIS A 146 9.22 4.50 -7.03
C HIS A 146 8.47 4.72 -8.35
N ALA A 147 7.70 5.79 -8.40
CA ALA A 147 7.17 6.31 -9.65
C ALA A 147 8.23 7.16 -10.38
N ILE A 148 7.87 7.71 -11.52
CA ILE A 148 8.70 8.68 -12.25
C ILE A 148 8.15 10.09 -11.99
N CYS A 149 9.01 11.01 -11.58
CA CYS A 149 8.66 12.40 -11.35
C CYS A 149 8.19 13.05 -12.66
N VAL A 150 6.95 13.56 -12.67
CA VAL A 150 6.35 14.17 -13.88
C VAL A 150 7.04 15.47 -14.29
N LYS A 151 7.78 16.13 -13.38
CA LYS A 151 8.47 17.40 -13.67
C LYS A 151 9.88 17.21 -14.22
N CYS A 152 10.63 16.20 -13.77
CA CYS A 152 12.05 16.09 -14.13
C CYS A 152 12.49 14.69 -14.57
N GLY A 153 11.63 13.68 -14.54
CA GLY A 153 11.96 12.30 -14.92
C GLY A 153 12.78 11.50 -13.90
N ALA A 154 13.15 12.07 -12.76
CA ALA A 154 13.85 11.35 -11.69
C ALA A 154 12.89 10.41 -10.94
N LEU A 155 13.43 9.53 -10.07
CA LEU A 155 12.61 8.68 -9.20
C LEU A 155 11.79 9.54 -8.24
N ALA A 156 10.47 9.33 -8.27
CA ALA A 156 9.50 10.00 -7.41
C ALA A 156 9.10 9.12 -6.23
N TYR A 157 8.84 9.73 -5.09
CA TYR A 157 8.42 9.02 -3.88
C TYR A 157 7.34 9.77 -3.08
N ILE A 158 6.94 10.96 -3.52
CA ILE A 158 5.84 11.72 -2.93
C ILE A 158 4.67 11.73 -3.91
N SER A 159 3.47 11.52 -3.38
CA SER A 159 2.19 11.65 -4.09
C SER A 159 1.65 13.05 -3.81
N HIS A 160 2.10 14.05 -4.59
CA HIS A 160 1.64 15.43 -4.44
C HIS A 160 0.18 15.57 -4.87
N ARG A 161 -0.64 16.25 -4.05
CA ARG A 161 -2.06 16.46 -4.33
C ARG A 161 -2.26 17.75 -5.11
N LEU A 162 -2.96 17.67 -6.24
CA LEU A 162 -3.23 18.80 -7.14
C LEU A 162 -4.44 19.64 -6.74
N VAL A 163 -5.35 19.09 -5.92
CA VAL A 163 -6.58 19.75 -5.50
C VAL A 163 -6.49 20.19 -4.04
N GLN A 164 -6.94 21.41 -3.75
CA GLN A 164 -7.03 21.90 -2.36
C GLN A 164 -8.16 21.19 -1.63
N ASN A 165 -7.82 20.32 -0.71
CA ASN A 165 -8.75 19.62 0.15
C ASN A 165 -8.03 19.21 1.44
N ASP A 166 -8.56 19.58 2.60
CA ASP A 166 -7.96 19.32 3.91
C ASP A 166 -8.11 17.87 4.39
N LYS A 167 -8.96 17.08 3.74
CA LYS A 167 -9.13 15.67 4.11
C LYS A 167 -7.84 14.89 3.84
N ARG A 168 -7.33 14.19 4.86
CA ARG A 168 -6.13 13.36 4.74
C ARG A 168 -6.29 12.27 3.69
N VAL A 169 -7.47 11.68 3.60
CA VAL A 169 -7.83 10.66 2.61
C VAL A 169 -8.73 11.31 1.56
N LEU A 170 -8.24 11.34 0.33
CA LEU A 170 -9.03 11.66 -0.85
C LEU A 170 -8.77 10.55 -1.85
N LEU A 171 -9.78 9.71 -2.08
CA LEU A 171 -9.71 8.68 -3.12
C LEU A 171 -9.68 9.38 -4.47
N GLY A 172 -8.64 9.14 -5.24
CA GLY A 172 -8.44 9.81 -6.52
C GLY A 172 -7.38 9.14 -7.36
N GLU A 173 -7.40 9.48 -8.65
CA GLU A 173 -6.49 8.98 -9.68
C GLU A 173 -5.60 10.09 -10.24
N LYS A 174 -5.09 9.91 -11.45
CA LYS A 174 -4.15 10.80 -12.16
C LYS A 174 -4.54 12.28 -12.23
N LEU A 175 -5.83 12.62 -12.11
CA LEU A 175 -6.31 14.02 -12.09
C LEU A 175 -6.20 14.68 -10.72
N THR A 176 -5.96 13.90 -9.67
CA THR A 176 -5.95 14.36 -8.27
C THR A 176 -4.56 14.39 -7.66
N TYR A 177 -3.65 13.54 -8.16
CA TYR A 177 -2.30 13.39 -7.64
C TYR A 177 -1.28 13.30 -8.76
N GLU A 178 -0.06 13.78 -8.46
CA GLU A 178 1.11 13.63 -9.31
C GLU A 178 2.31 13.10 -8.51
N PRO A 179 3.13 12.21 -9.09
CA PRO A 179 4.35 11.73 -8.43
C PRO A 179 5.49 12.75 -8.60
N LEU A 180 6.09 13.17 -7.48
CA LEU A 180 7.22 14.10 -7.47
C LEU A 180 8.43 13.53 -6.75
N CYS A 181 9.64 13.89 -7.23
CA CYS A 181 10.89 13.71 -6.50
C CYS A 181 11.01 14.77 -5.39
N ARG A 182 11.97 14.60 -4.47
CA ARG A 182 12.17 15.49 -3.33
C ARG A 182 12.36 16.94 -3.76
N GLU A 183 13.23 17.17 -4.73
CA GLU A 183 13.56 18.52 -5.21
C GLU A 183 12.34 19.21 -5.85
N CYS A 184 11.65 18.53 -6.78
CA CYS A 184 10.49 19.08 -7.44
C CYS A 184 9.35 19.34 -6.46
N TYR A 185 9.13 18.46 -5.47
CA TYR A 185 8.14 18.67 -4.42
C TYR A 185 8.41 19.90 -3.57
N GLN A 186 9.68 20.09 -3.13
CA GLN A 186 10.07 21.29 -2.37
C GLN A 186 9.87 22.57 -3.17
N LYS A 187 10.23 22.58 -4.45
CA LYS A 187 10.00 23.75 -5.33
C LYS A 187 8.50 24.07 -5.46
N THR A 188 7.67 23.03 -5.65
CA THR A 188 6.21 23.19 -5.74
C THR A 188 5.62 23.78 -4.46
N LEU A 189 6.04 23.30 -3.29
CA LEU A 189 5.56 23.86 -2.01
C LEU A 189 5.91 25.33 -1.83
N LEU A 190 7.11 25.76 -2.26
CA LEU A 190 7.52 27.17 -2.20
C LEU A 190 6.70 28.04 -3.15
N GLU A 191 6.39 27.54 -4.35
CA GLU A 191 5.53 28.22 -5.33
C GLU A 191 4.11 28.40 -4.78
N GLU A 192 3.51 27.35 -4.21
CA GLU A 192 2.16 27.38 -3.61
C GLU A 192 2.09 28.34 -2.42
N GLN A 193 3.11 28.38 -1.57
CA GLN A 193 3.18 29.32 -0.45
C GLN A 193 3.26 30.77 -0.93
N SER A 194 4.06 31.06 -1.96
CA SER A 194 4.17 32.42 -2.51
C SER A 194 2.86 32.93 -3.13
N VAL A 195 2.12 32.06 -3.84
CA VAL A 195 0.80 32.40 -4.39
C VAL A 195 -0.21 32.66 -3.28
N SER A 196 -0.23 31.83 -2.23
CA SER A 196 -1.13 32.01 -1.09
C SER A 196 -0.88 33.32 -0.34
N MET A 197 0.38 33.71 -0.15
CA MET A 197 0.72 34.98 0.48
C MET A 197 0.31 36.20 -0.36
N ALA A 198 0.48 36.13 -1.68
CA ALA A 198 0.06 37.19 -2.59
C ALA A 198 -1.48 37.42 -2.55
N SER A 199 -2.24 36.34 -2.59
CA SER A 199 -3.72 36.39 -2.51
C SER A 199 -4.21 36.98 -1.20
N GLN A 200 -3.59 36.65 -0.07
CA GLN A 200 -3.94 37.20 1.24
C GLN A 200 -3.61 38.72 1.38
N GLN A 201 -2.60 39.21 0.66
CA GLN A 201 -2.25 40.63 0.65
C GLN A 201 -3.24 41.44 -0.19
N GLU A 202 -3.73 40.89 -1.31
CA GLU A 202 -4.75 41.54 -2.13
C GLU A 202 -6.11 41.62 -1.41
N GLU A 203 -6.49 40.62 -0.61
CA GLU A 203 -7.73 40.68 0.19
C GLU A 203 -7.67 41.68 1.34
N LYS A 204 -6.48 41.98 1.89
CA LYS A 204 -6.32 42.97 2.95
C LYS A 204 -6.27 44.43 2.44
N LEU A 205 -6.13 44.62 1.14
CA LEU A 205 -6.08 45.92 0.50
C LEU A 205 -7.43 46.38 -0.10
N LYS A 206 -8.44 45.51 -0.05
CA LYS A 206 -9.85 45.80 -0.40
C LYS A 206 -10.70 46.08 0.84
#